data_c13688a35a561c9ef7ce2057fce05901
#
_entry.id   c13688a35a561c9ef7ce2057fce05901
#
_cell.length_a   1.000
_cell.length_b   1.000
_cell.length_c   1.000
_cell.angle_alpha   90.00
_cell.angle_beta   90.00
_cell.angle_gamma   90.00
#
_symmetry.space_group_name_H-M   'P 1'
#
loop_
_entity.id
_entity.type
_entity.pdbx_description
1 polymer ?
#
loop_
_entity_poly.entity_id
_entity_poly.type
_entity_poly.pdbx_seq_one_letter_code
_entity_poly.pdbx_strand_id
1 'polypeptide(L)'
;MLNLFRGLALFLCVGTAWGIVLANQGDILTVRQFSKHVPGGDAGLHVAVMGTLTLVLGLAFSEARVFGSRLGFSRIVALMIAFATLEEWQQRLQPFRRFSFRDLLFSYLGIALAVLVFMLGRRLLARFRSPDRE
;
A
#
# COMPACT_ATOMS: atom_id res chain seq x y z
N MET A 1 9.72 10.92 -14.83
CA MET A 1 9.09 9.71 -14.28
C MET A 1 9.13 9.67 -12.74
N LEU A 2 10.26 9.85 -12.07
CA LEU A 2 10.35 9.78 -10.59
C LEU A 2 9.42 10.78 -9.88
N ASN A 3 9.32 12.02 -10.36
CA ASN A 3 8.43 13.03 -9.78
C ASN A 3 6.94 12.67 -9.94
N LEU A 4 6.58 11.99 -11.04
CA LEU A 4 5.23 11.47 -11.23
C LEU A 4 4.86 10.42 -10.17
N PHE A 5 5.75 9.44 -9.91
CA PHE A 5 5.52 8.44 -8.87
C PHE A 5 5.45 9.06 -7.47
N ARG A 6 6.24 10.10 -7.20
CA ARG A 6 6.18 10.82 -5.91
C ARG A 6 4.87 11.59 -5.75
N GLY A 7 4.40 12.25 -6.82
CA GLY A 7 3.09 12.92 -6.82
C GLY A 7 1.94 11.92 -6.61
N LEU A 8 1.98 10.79 -7.33
CA LEU A 8 0.99 9.72 -7.16
C LEU A 8 1.03 9.12 -5.75
N ALA A 9 2.23 8.89 -5.19
CA ALA A 9 2.39 8.39 -3.82
C ALA A 9 1.74 9.34 -2.81
N LEU A 10 2.02 10.64 -2.93
CA LEU A 10 1.43 11.66 -2.06
C LEU A 10 -0.11 11.67 -2.17
N PHE A 11 -0.63 11.67 -3.39
CA PHE A 11 -2.07 11.63 -3.64
C PHE A 11 -2.73 10.41 -2.99
N LEU A 12 -2.15 9.22 -3.17
CA LEU A 12 -2.68 7.99 -2.58
C LEU A 12 -2.58 7.99 -1.05
N CYS A 13 -1.48 8.49 -0.48
CA CYS A 13 -1.34 8.61 0.98
C CYS A 13 -2.40 9.55 1.55
N VAL A 14 -2.62 10.73 0.95
CA VAL A 14 -3.63 11.69 1.37
C VAL A 14 -5.03 11.09 1.23
N GLY A 15 -5.33 10.45 0.09
CA GLY A 15 -6.62 9.79 -0.14
C GLY A 15 -6.91 8.67 0.86
N THR A 16 -5.90 7.84 1.18
CA THR A 16 -6.03 6.78 2.19
C THR A 16 -6.24 7.36 3.58
N ALA A 17 -5.45 8.37 3.97
CA ALA A 17 -5.61 9.05 5.26
C ALA A 17 -7.00 9.67 5.39
N TRP A 18 -7.50 10.32 4.33
CA TRP A 18 -8.85 10.87 4.30
C TRP A 18 -9.93 9.80 4.44
N GLY A 19 -9.81 8.67 3.73
CA GLY A 19 -10.72 7.54 3.85
C GLY A 19 -10.76 6.98 5.28
N ILE A 20 -9.61 6.89 5.96
CA ILE A 20 -9.52 6.47 7.37
C ILE A 20 -10.23 7.47 8.28
N VAL A 21 -10.06 8.78 8.07
CA VAL A 21 -10.74 9.83 8.84
C VAL A 21 -12.26 9.72 8.70
N LEU A 22 -12.76 9.59 7.47
CA LEU A 22 -14.22 9.42 7.23
C LEU A 22 -14.76 8.17 7.91
N ALA A 23 -14.06 7.05 7.80
CA ALA A 23 -14.47 5.80 8.45
C ALA A 23 -14.49 5.94 9.99
N ASN A 24 -13.53 6.65 10.57
CA ASN A 24 -13.45 6.88 12.02
C ASN A 24 -14.52 7.85 12.52
N GLN A 25 -15.00 8.77 11.68
CA GLN A 25 -16.12 9.69 12.01
C GLN A 25 -17.51 9.04 11.90
N GLY A 26 -17.57 7.77 11.50
CA GLY A 26 -18.83 7.04 11.34
C GLY A 26 -19.51 7.26 9.99
N ASP A 27 -18.85 7.90 9.03
CA ASP A 27 -19.32 7.97 7.64
C ASP A 27 -19.09 6.63 6.90
N ILE A 28 -19.60 5.58 7.56
CA ILE A 28 -19.50 4.20 7.09
C ILE A 28 -20.27 4.02 5.77
N LEU A 29 -21.31 4.83 5.54
CA LEU A 29 -22.11 4.71 4.33
C LEU A 29 -21.31 5.04 3.08
N THR A 30 -20.52 6.12 3.09
CA THR A 30 -19.67 6.51 1.97
C THR A 30 -18.57 5.47 1.72
N VAL A 31 -17.87 5.02 2.76
CA VAL A 31 -16.83 3.99 2.65
C VAL A 31 -17.42 2.66 2.18
N ARG A 32 -18.57 2.25 2.72
CA ARG A 32 -19.25 1.00 2.35
C ARG A 32 -19.84 1.05 0.95
N GLN A 33 -20.33 2.20 0.48
CA GLN A 33 -20.75 2.37 -0.91
C GLN A 33 -19.59 2.22 -1.86
N PHE A 34 -18.45 2.83 -1.53
CA PHE A 34 -17.23 2.70 -2.33
C PHE A 34 -16.73 1.25 -2.37
N SER A 35 -16.69 0.55 -1.25
CA SER A 35 -16.22 -0.85 -1.20
C SER A 35 -17.11 -1.81 -2.01
N LYS A 36 -18.40 -1.53 -2.15
CA LYS A 36 -19.31 -2.35 -3.00
C LYS A 36 -18.94 -2.34 -4.49
N HIS A 37 -18.25 -1.31 -4.96
CA HIS A 37 -17.81 -1.20 -6.35
C HIS A 37 -16.44 -1.88 -6.58
N VAL A 38 -15.75 -2.28 -5.50
CA VAL A 38 -14.47 -2.98 -5.59
C VAL A 38 -14.72 -4.49 -5.64
N PRO A 39 -14.11 -5.24 -6.59
CA PRO A 39 -14.18 -6.70 -6.59
C PRO A 39 -13.69 -7.26 -5.26
N GLY A 40 -14.50 -8.12 -4.62
CA GLY A 40 -14.20 -8.64 -3.28
C GLY A 40 -14.67 -7.76 -2.12
N GLY A 41 -15.33 -6.62 -2.41
CA GLY A 41 -15.88 -5.73 -1.39
C GLY A 41 -14.80 -5.11 -0.51
N ASP A 42 -15.03 -5.10 0.79
CA ASP A 42 -14.11 -4.51 1.79
C ASP A 42 -12.73 -5.20 1.79
N ALA A 43 -12.71 -6.53 1.71
CA ALA A 43 -11.48 -7.31 1.59
C ALA A 43 -10.68 -6.95 0.33
N GLY A 44 -11.35 -6.83 -0.82
CA GLY A 44 -10.74 -6.39 -2.07
C GLY A 44 -10.17 -4.97 -1.97
N LEU A 45 -10.85 -4.09 -1.24
CA LEU A 45 -10.37 -2.73 -0.99
C LEU A 45 -9.06 -2.74 -0.19
N HIS A 46 -8.96 -3.54 0.87
CA HIS A 46 -7.72 -3.69 1.66
C HIS A 46 -6.55 -4.19 0.79
N VAL A 47 -6.77 -5.22 -0.03
CA VAL A 47 -5.75 -5.71 -0.99
C VAL A 47 -5.33 -4.61 -1.95
N ALA A 48 -6.30 -3.93 -2.58
CA ALA A 48 -6.03 -2.91 -3.59
C ALA A 48 -5.28 -1.71 -3.00
N VAL A 49 -5.74 -1.17 -1.89
CA VAL A 49 -5.14 0.02 -1.25
C VAL A 49 -3.72 -0.31 -0.76
N MET A 50 -3.54 -1.35 0.03
CA MET A 50 -2.24 -1.70 0.60
C MET A 50 -1.25 -2.16 -0.47
N GLY A 51 -1.72 -2.89 -1.48
CA GLY A 51 -0.88 -3.31 -2.61
C GLY A 51 -0.43 -2.12 -3.45
N THR A 52 -1.34 -1.24 -3.83
CA THR A 52 -1.03 -0.06 -4.64
C THR A 52 -0.10 0.91 -3.89
N LEU A 53 -0.39 1.21 -2.62
CA LEU A 53 0.47 2.05 -1.79
C LEU A 53 1.88 1.47 -1.68
N THR A 54 2.01 0.18 -1.37
CA THR A 54 3.32 -0.47 -1.25
C THR A 54 4.11 -0.39 -2.55
N LEU A 55 3.46 -0.67 -3.69
CA LEU A 55 4.12 -0.64 -4.99
C LEU A 55 4.55 0.78 -5.38
N VAL A 56 3.64 1.74 -5.27
CA VAL A 56 3.91 3.14 -5.67
C VAL A 56 4.95 3.78 -4.75
N LEU A 57 4.88 3.57 -3.43
CA LEU A 57 5.91 4.03 -2.50
C LEU A 57 7.26 3.36 -2.78
N GLY A 58 7.24 2.06 -3.11
CA GLY A 58 8.44 1.33 -3.52
C GLY A 58 9.09 1.94 -4.76
N LEU A 59 8.32 2.21 -5.80
CA LEU A 59 8.82 2.82 -7.04
C LEU A 59 9.28 4.27 -6.84
N ALA A 60 8.62 5.03 -5.96
CA ALA A 60 8.91 6.43 -5.72
C ALA A 60 10.14 6.66 -4.82
N PHE A 61 10.34 5.80 -3.81
CA PHE A 61 11.25 6.09 -2.70
C PHE A 61 12.28 5.01 -2.39
N SER A 62 12.28 3.83 -3.05
CA SER A 62 13.27 2.77 -2.76
C SER A 62 14.73 3.24 -2.93
N GLU A 63 14.98 4.18 -3.82
CA GLU A 63 16.31 4.78 -4.05
C GLU A 63 16.55 6.06 -3.23
N ALA A 64 15.54 6.54 -2.49
CA ALA A 64 15.68 7.72 -1.65
C ALA A 64 16.66 7.45 -0.49
N ARG A 65 17.45 8.46 -0.13
CA ARG A 65 18.35 8.40 1.03
C ARG A 65 17.66 9.06 2.22
N VAL A 66 17.64 8.34 3.32
CA VAL A 66 17.14 8.82 4.60
C VAL A 66 18.21 8.54 5.64
N PHE A 67 18.63 9.58 6.37
CA PHE A 67 19.72 9.51 7.35
C PHE A 67 21.02 8.89 6.78
N GLY A 68 21.39 9.27 5.54
CA GLY A 68 22.62 8.82 4.89
C GLY A 68 22.56 7.42 4.25
N SER A 69 21.53 6.63 4.49
CA SER A 69 21.33 5.31 3.91
C SER A 69 20.18 5.28 2.89
N ARG A 70 20.25 4.37 1.90
CA ARG A 70 19.12 4.15 0.99
C ARG A 70 17.95 3.55 1.76
N LEU A 71 16.76 4.08 1.52
CA LEU A 71 15.54 3.58 2.17
C LEU A 71 15.32 2.10 1.84
N GLY A 72 15.48 1.72 0.57
CA GLY A 72 15.32 0.34 0.11
C GLY A 72 13.86 -0.13 0.12
N PHE A 73 13.53 -1.01 -0.81
CA PHE A 73 12.15 -1.53 -0.93
C PHE A 73 11.72 -2.33 0.31
N SER A 74 12.62 -3.11 0.90
CA SER A 74 12.33 -3.92 2.09
C SER A 74 11.93 -3.08 3.32
N ARG A 75 12.54 -1.90 3.51
CA ARG A 75 12.14 -0.98 4.58
C ARG A 75 10.76 -0.38 4.33
N ILE A 76 10.42 -0.08 3.07
CA ILE A 76 9.08 0.37 2.69
C ILE A 76 8.05 -0.72 2.98
N VAL A 77 8.34 -1.97 2.64
CA VAL A 77 7.48 -3.12 2.98
C VAL A 77 7.28 -3.22 4.49
N ALA A 78 8.35 -3.13 5.28
CA ALA A 78 8.26 -3.17 6.75
C ALA A 78 7.40 -2.03 7.31
N LEU A 79 7.55 -0.81 6.78
CA LEU A 79 6.73 0.34 7.14
C LEU A 79 5.24 0.12 6.79
N MET A 80 4.96 -0.48 5.63
CA MET A 80 3.58 -0.77 5.22
C MET A 80 2.94 -1.86 6.08
N ILE A 81 3.69 -2.89 6.48
CA ILE A 81 3.22 -3.90 7.44
C ILE A 81 2.91 -3.24 8.79
N ALA A 82 3.81 -2.41 9.30
CA ALA A 82 3.59 -1.68 10.55
C ALA A 82 2.36 -0.76 10.44
N PHE A 83 2.22 -0.02 9.35
CA PHE A 83 1.07 0.85 9.10
C PHE A 83 -0.25 0.07 9.09
N ALA A 84 -0.34 -1.02 8.32
CA ALA A 84 -1.54 -1.85 8.25
C ALA A 84 -1.91 -2.43 9.62
N THR A 85 -0.92 -2.87 10.40
CA THR A 85 -1.12 -3.39 11.75
C THR A 85 -1.64 -2.33 12.71
N LEU A 86 -1.02 -1.14 12.69
CA LEU A 86 -1.39 -0.04 13.57
C LEU A 86 -2.77 0.53 13.21
N GLU A 87 -3.07 0.65 11.92
CA GLU A 87 -4.37 1.11 11.44
C GLU A 87 -5.47 0.16 11.91
N GLU A 88 -5.29 -1.13 11.74
CA GLU A 88 -6.26 -2.13 12.15
C GLU A 88 -6.38 -2.20 13.69
N TRP A 89 -5.26 -2.06 14.41
CA TRP A 89 -5.27 -2.01 15.87
C TRP A 89 -6.01 -0.78 16.40
N GLN A 90 -5.80 0.39 15.77
CA GLN A 90 -6.47 1.64 16.14
C GLN A 90 -7.99 1.54 16.02
N GLN A 91 -8.51 0.70 15.14
CA GLN A 91 -9.95 0.51 14.98
C GLN A 91 -10.64 0.02 16.25
N ARG A 92 -9.92 -0.67 17.16
CA ARG A 92 -10.45 -1.05 18.48
C ARG A 92 -10.83 0.13 19.35
N LEU A 93 -10.22 1.29 19.11
CA LEU A 93 -10.45 2.53 19.88
C LEU A 93 -11.56 3.38 19.28
N GLN A 94 -12.09 2.98 18.12
CA GLN A 94 -13.11 3.75 17.41
C GLN A 94 -14.52 3.18 17.65
N PRO A 95 -15.51 4.04 17.99
CA PRO A 95 -16.86 3.57 18.30
C PRO A 95 -17.60 2.95 17.10
N PHE A 96 -17.22 3.35 15.88
CA PHE A 96 -17.89 2.93 14.65
C PHE A 96 -17.15 1.85 13.87
N ARG A 97 -15.97 1.43 14.34
CA ARG A 97 -15.14 0.41 13.68
C ARG A 97 -14.86 -0.75 14.61
N ARG A 98 -14.54 -1.90 14.02
CA ARG A 98 -14.16 -3.09 14.78
C ARG A 98 -12.89 -3.66 14.16
N PHE A 99 -11.93 -4.04 15.01
CA PHE A 99 -10.78 -4.81 14.58
C PHE A 99 -11.22 -6.08 13.85
N SER A 100 -10.65 -6.29 12.67
CA SER A 100 -10.91 -7.45 11.84
C SER A 100 -9.60 -8.13 11.45
N PHE A 101 -9.33 -9.29 12.04
CA PHE A 101 -8.18 -10.08 11.64
C PHE A 101 -8.18 -10.46 10.15
N ARG A 102 -9.37 -10.60 9.57
CA ARG A 102 -9.57 -10.84 8.15
C ARG A 102 -9.05 -9.67 7.31
N ASP A 103 -9.38 -8.44 7.68
CA ASP A 103 -8.99 -7.25 6.91
C ASP A 103 -7.48 -7.02 7.01
N LEU A 104 -6.88 -7.31 8.15
CA LEU A 104 -5.44 -7.33 8.33
C LEU A 104 -4.76 -8.35 7.40
N LEU A 105 -5.29 -9.57 7.29
CA LEU A 105 -4.77 -10.58 6.37
C LEU A 105 -4.85 -10.12 4.90
N PHE A 106 -5.95 -9.51 4.50
CA PHE A 106 -6.10 -8.98 3.13
C PHE A 106 -5.16 -7.79 2.87
N SER A 107 -4.90 -6.96 3.87
CA SER A 107 -3.86 -5.92 3.79
C SER A 107 -2.48 -6.53 3.55
N TYR A 108 -2.11 -7.56 4.29
CA TYR A 108 -0.83 -8.28 4.10
C TYR A 108 -0.76 -8.98 2.74
N LEU A 109 -1.86 -9.54 2.26
CA LEU A 109 -1.93 -10.12 0.92
C LEU A 109 -1.65 -9.07 -0.15
N GLY A 110 -2.24 -7.87 -0.02
CA GLY A 110 -1.96 -6.74 -0.93
C GLY A 110 -0.49 -6.36 -0.95
N ILE A 111 0.14 -6.25 0.23
CA ILE A 111 1.57 -5.97 0.36
C ILE A 111 2.41 -7.08 -0.30
N ALA A 112 2.08 -8.35 -0.07
CA ALA A 112 2.79 -9.49 -0.65
C ALA A 112 2.71 -9.50 -2.19
N LEU A 113 1.53 -9.21 -2.75
CA LEU A 113 1.34 -9.06 -4.20
C LEU A 113 2.18 -7.92 -4.77
N ALA A 114 2.27 -6.78 -4.09
CA ALA A 114 3.12 -5.66 -4.49
C ALA A 114 4.61 -6.05 -4.50
N VAL A 115 5.07 -6.81 -3.50
CA VAL A 115 6.44 -7.35 -3.45
C VAL A 115 6.71 -8.24 -4.65
N LEU A 116 5.78 -9.15 -4.97
CA LEU A 116 5.90 -10.04 -6.12
C LEU A 116 6.00 -9.25 -7.43
N VAL A 117 5.09 -8.30 -7.66
CA VAL A 117 5.09 -7.45 -8.86
C VAL A 117 6.39 -6.66 -8.98
N PHE A 118 6.86 -6.07 -7.89
CA PHE A 118 8.12 -5.32 -7.88
C PHE A 118 9.32 -6.20 -8.22
N MET A 119 9.40 -7.40 -7.64
CA MET A 119 10.49 -8.35 -7.90
C MET A 119 10.48 -8.85 -9.34
N LEU A 120 9.30 -9.19 -9.87
CA LEU A 120 9.15 -9.62 -11.26
C LEU A 120 9.54 -8.51 -12.24
N GLY A 121 9.08 -7.29 -11.99
CA GLY A 121 9.41 -6.12 -12.80
C GLY A 121 10.94 -5.89 -12.85
N ARG A 122 11.60 -5.96 -11.71
CA ARG A 122 13.08 -5.85 -11.66
C ARG A 122 13.79 -6.95 -12.42
N ARG A 123 13.32 -8.19 -12.31
CA ARG A 123 13.93 -9.34 -13.06
C ARG A 123 13.76 -9.17 -14.57
N LEU A 124 12.58 -8.76 -15.03
CA LEU A 124 12.33 -8.51 -16.44
C LEU A 124 13.21 -7.38 -16.98
N LEU A 125 13.27 -6.25 -16.27
CA LEU A 125 14.13 -5.13 -16.66
C LEU A 125 15.60 -5.50 -16.69
N ALA A 126 16.09 -6.36 -15.79
CA ALA A 126 17.46 -6.84 -15.80
C ALA A 126 17.76 -7.69 -17.03
N ARG A 127 16.82 -8.53 -17.49
CA ARG A 127 16.97 -9.33 -18.71
C ARG A 127 17.08 -8.48 -19.97
N PHE A 128 16.29 -7.39 -20.06
CA PHE A 128 16.32 -6.48 -21.22
C PHE A 128 17.56 -5.54 -21.22
N ARG A 129 18.24 -5.38 -20.07
CA ARG A 129 19.45 -4.58 -19.95
C ARG A 129 20.74 -5.35 -20.23
N SER A 130 20.68 -6.64 -20.46
CA SER A 130 21.80 -7.50 -20.84
C SER A 130 21.62 -8.06 -22.27
N PRO A 131 21.54 -7.25 -23.35
CA PRO A 131 21.86 -7.70 -24.66
C PRO A 131 23.37 -7.56 -24.81
N ASP A 132 24.01 -8.58 -25.36
CA ASP A 132 25.43 -8.62 -25.76
C ASP A 132 26.47 -8.74 -24.63
N ARG A 133 26.62 -9.96 -24.14
CA ARG A 133 27.90 -10.54 -23.79
C ARG A 133 28.01 -11.88 -24.51
N GLU A 134 28.20 -11.84 -25.82
CA GLU A 134 28.91 -12.86 -26.60
C GLU A 134 30.20 -12.26 -27.12
#